data_22e9da62a94fa6cfe3a005a903ce81d7
#
_entry.id   22e9da62a94fa6cfe3a005a903ce81d7
#
_cell.length_a   1.000
_cell.length_b   1.000
_cell.length_c   1.000
_cell.angle_alpha   90.00
_cell.angle_beta   90.00
_cell.angle_gamma   90.00
#
_symmetry.space_group_name_H-M   'P 1'
#
loop_
_entity.id
_entity.type
_entity.pdbx_description
1 polymer ?
#
loop_
_entity_poly.entity_id
_entity_poly.type
_entity_poly.pdbx_seq_one_letter_code
_entity_poly.pdbx_strand_id
1 'polypeptide(L)'
;MNWDDLKVLLALSREGSTRKAAAILGVSNTTVMRRLESLEEQVGGRLFDRTPDGFRATSLADQLLPAAREVEEMLTEAERQVSGKDSELTGRIKLSLPAVPVTHISEAVAGFAIQYPRIELDITVSDHPVDLARREADIAVRGIAKHKRPPKDIVGIKLGRISMGYYVHKELLSEASRGHRELTCIRASGRALSLGDLPDPDSLGLKSRHLIDGITPRTVAVTHKLGVAALPCFLAKQYPELILLPGVLSAHWGHTWLLHHKDLRQSARIRALFKHLASLEEKWPSAWDTSLQEKTQAA
;
A
#
# COMPACT_ATOMS: atom_id res chain seq x y z
N MET A 1 -15.33 14.70 24.84
CA MET A 1 -14.56 15.16 23.67
C MET A 1 -15.51 15.33 22.50
N ASN A 2 -15.56 16.47 21.86
CA ASN A 2 -16.40 16.76 20.70
C ASN A 2 -15.54 17.30 19.54
N TRP A 3 -16.17 17.43 18.36
CA TRP A 3 -15.45 17.86 17.16
C TRP A 3 -14.89 19.29 17.25
N ASP A 4 -15.62 20.19 17.91
CA ASP A 4 -15.18 21.59 18.05
C ASP A 4 -13.95 21.72 18.94
N ASP A 5 -13.76 20.82 19.91
CA ASP A 5 -12.57 20.78 20.75
C ASP A 5 -11.37 20.26 19.93
N LEU A 6 -11.58 19.23 19.08
CA LEU A 6 -10.55 18.72 18.18
C LEU A 6 -10.12 19.74 17.14
N LYS A 7 -11.05 20.57 16.61
CA LYS A 7 -10.68 21.71 15.74
C LYS A 7 -9.71 22.67 16.40
N VAL A 8 -9.90 22.94 17.70
CA VAL A 8 -8.99 23.81 18.45
C VAL A 8 -7.60 23.18 18.58
N LEU A 9 -7.52 21.89 18.90
CA LEU A 9 -6.27 21.14 18.96
C LEU A 9 -5.51 21.24 17.62
N LEU A 10 -6.20 20.98 16.51
CA LEU A 10 -5.60 21.01 15.16
C LEU A 10 -5.14 22.42 14.77
N ALA A 11 -5.96 23.43 15.03
CA ALA A 11 -5.62 24.82 14.71
C ALA A 11 -4.43 25.32 15.54
N LEU A 12 -4.37 25.01 16.82
CA LEU A 12 -3.24 25.37 17.69
C LEU A 12 -1.96 24.64 17.30
N SER A 13 -2.05 23.36 16.93
CA SER A 13 -0.89 22.58 16.47
C SER A 13 -0.28 23.14 15.18
N ARG A 14 -1.10 23.71 14.29
CA ARG A 14 -0.64 24.31 13.02
C ARG A 14 -0.08 25.71 13.20
N GLU A 15 -0.74 26.51 14.03
CA GLU A 15 -0.48 27.94 14.12
C GLU A 15 0.45 28.34 15.28
N GLY A 16 0.56 27.50 16.29
CA GLY A 16 1.33 27.80 17.51
C GLY A 16 0.81 29.01 18.31
N SER A 17 -0.36 29.57 17.96
CA SER A 17 -0.89 30.78 18.53
C SER A 17 -2.42 30.73 18.66
N THR A 18 -2.93 31.02 19.88
CA THR A 18 -4.38 31.06 20.13
C THR A 18 -5.07 32.16 19.33
N ARG A 19 -4.39 33.28 19.08
CA ARG A 19 -4.92 34.40 18.29
C ARG A 19 -5.09 34.01 16.81
N LYS A 20 -4.10 33.32 16.23
CA LYS A 20 -4.17 32.83 14.85
C LYS A 20 -5.19 31.72 14.74
N ALA A 21 -5.20 30.76 15.67
CA ALA A 21 -6.19 29.69 15.71
C ALA A 21 -7.62 30.24 15.81
N ALA A 22 -7.85 31.27 16.66
CA ALA A 22 -9.14 31.94 16.78
C ALA A 22 -9.60 32.57 15.46
N ALA A 23 -8.70 33.22 14.73
CA ALA A 23 -9.00 33.84 13.44
C ALA A 23 -9.39 32.79 12.40
N ILE A 24 -8.68 31.66 12.33
CA ILE A 24 -8.99 30.55 11.40
C ILE A 24 -10.33 29.90 11.75
N LEU A 25 -10.60 29.69 13.03
CA LEU A 25 -11.83 29.03 13.48
C LEU A 25 -13.05 29.97 13.53
N GLY A 26 -12.88 31.26 13.26
CA GLY A 26 -13.96 32.25 13.30
C GLY A 26 -14.55 32.44 14.70
N VAL A 27 -13.75 32.26 15.77
CA VAL A 27 -14.18 32.38 17.18
C VAL A 27 -13.30 33.34 17.94
N SER A 28 -13.68 33.67 19.19
CA SER A 28 -12.85 34.49 20.06
C SER A 28 -11.66 33.70 20.65
N ASN A 29 -10.60 34.43 21.02
CA ASN A 29 -9.45 33.84 21.72
C ASN A 29 -9.85 33.16 23.05
N THR A 30 -10.79 33.74 23.77
CA THR A 30 -11.34 33.14 24.98
C THR A 30 -12.08 31.83 24.72
N THR A 31 -12.77 31.72 23.60
CA THR A 31 -13.43 30.49 23.19
C THR A 31 -12.40 29.38 22.88
N VAL A 32 -11.30 29.71 22.19
CA VAL A 32 -10.19 28.79 21.93
C VAL A 32 -9.60 28.27 23.25
N MET A 33 -9.30 29.19 24.19
CA MET A 33 -8.73 28.81 25.48
C MET A 33 -9.66 27.92 26.29
N ARG A 34 -10.94 28.30 26.41
CA ARG A 34 -11.94 27.51 27.14
C ARG A 34 -12.10 26.10 26.57
N ARG A 35 -12.12 25.94 25.22
CA ARG A 35 -12.23 24.66 24.57
C ARG A 35 -10.97 23.81 24.76
N LEU A 36 -9.80 24.45 24.72
CA LEU A 36 -8.53 23.76 25.01
C LEU A 36 -8.53 23.24 26.46
N GLU A 37 -8.87 24.08 27.44
CA GLU A 37 -8.96 23.68 28.83
C GLU A 37 -9.94 22.53 29.05
N SER A 38 -11.12 22.61 28.44
CA SER A 38 -12.10 21.50 28.48
C SER A 38 -11.58 20.22 27.88
N LEU A 39 -10.81 20.28 26.79
CA LEU A 39 -10.22 19.11 26.18
C LEU A 39 -9.10 18.51 27.04
N GLU A 40 -8.24 19.36 27.63
CA GLU A 40 -7.17 18.98 28.55
C GLU A 40 -7.73 18.31 29.83
N GLU A 41 -8.83 18.81 30.37
CA GLU A 41 -9.54 18.18 31.48
C GLU A 41 -10.05 16.76 31.09
N GLN A 42 -10.64 16.63 29.92
CA GLN A 42 -11.19 15.34 29.46
C GLN A 42 -10.11 14.27 29.20
N VAL A 43 -8.94 14.68 28.70
CA VAL A 43 -7.81 13.75 28.43
C VAL A 43 -6.90 13.59 29.65
N GLY A 44 -7.11 14.37 30.72
CA GLY A 44 -6.36 14.26 31.98
C GLY A 44 -4.93 14.80 31.92
N GLY A 45 -4.64 15.74 31.03
CA GLY A 45 -3.32 16.33 30.92
C GLY A 45 -3.22 17.49 29.94
N ARG A 46 -2.11 18.22 29.98
CA ARG A 46 -1.86 19.34 29.08
C ARG A 46 -1.52 18.86 27.70
N LEU A 47 -2.17 19.47 26.71
CA LEU A 47 -1.93 19.22 25.30
C LEU A 47 -0.91 20.20 24.70
N PHE A 48 -0.80 21.40 25.31
CA PHE A 48 0.18 22.39 24.86
C PHE A 48 0.93 23.01 26.04
N ASP A 49 2.23 23.22 25.86
CA ASP A 49 3.06 24.05 26.72
C ASP A 49 3.07 25.48 26.20
N ARG A 50 2.93 26.44 27.13
CA ARG A 50 3.09 27.86 26.81
C ARG A 50 4.58 28.21 26.81
N THR A 51 5.08 28.69 25.69
CA THR A 51 6.46 29.16 25.54
C THR A 51 6.47 30.64 25.18
N PRO A 52 7.61 31.34 25.28
CA PRO A 52 7.74 32.72 24.79
C PRO A 52 7.35 32.90 23.33
N ASP A 53 7.55 31.86 22.53
CA ASP A 53 7.28 31.80 21.08
C ASP A 53 5.85 31.36 20.75
N GLY A 54 5.04 30.99 21.74
CA GLY A 54 3.66 30.56 21.56
C GLY A 54 3.32 29.22 22.22
N PHE A 55 2.47 28.42 21.58
CA PHE A 55 2.01 27.11 22.04
C PHE A 55 2.75 25.99 21.35
N ARG A 56 3.36 25.10 22.12
CA ARG A 56 4.07 23.91 21.64
C ARG A 56 3.32 22.66 22.07
N ALA A 57 3.07 21.74 21.13
CA ALA A 57 2.43 20.47 21.41
C ALA A 57 3.26 19.63 22.40
N THR A 58 2.58 18.96 23.32
CA THR A 58 3.16 17.98 24.25
C THR A 58 3.11 16.59 23.62
N SER A 59 3.78 15.62 24.24
CA SER A 59 3.70 14.20 23.83
C SER A 59 2.28 13.64 23.85
N LEU A 60 1.41 14.17 24.72
CA LEU A 60 0.00 13.80 24.80
C LEU A 60 -0.78 14.35 23.59
N ALA A 61 -0.48 15.58 23.17
CA ALA A 61 -1.04 16.13 21.93
C ALA A 61 -0.59 15.34 20.71
N ASP A 62 0.71 14.96 20.64
CA ASP A 62 1.25 14.19 19.52
C ASP A 62 0.57 12.82 19.36
N GLN A 63 0.10 12.21 20.45
CA GLN A 63 -0.68 10.97 20.43
C GLN A 63 -2.12 11.19 19.94
N LEU A 64 -2.74 12.34 20.24
CA LEU A 64 -4.12 12.63 19.86
C LEU A 64 -4.25 13.24 18.46
N LEU A 65 -3.25 13.98 18.00
CA LEU A 65 -3.25 14.68 16.71
C LEU A 65 -3.53 13.78 15.50
N PRO A 66 -2.98 12.54 15.38
CA PRO A 66 -3.30 11.67 14.27
C PRO A 66 -4.79 11.35 14.16
N ALA A 67 -5.43 10.98 15.28
CA ALA A 67 -6.86 10.68 15.33
C ALA A 67 -7.72 11.94 15.03
N ALA A 68 -7.30 13.11 15.53
CA ALA A 68 -8.00 14.36 15.24
C ALA A 68 -7.95 14.73 13.76
N ARG A 69 -6.81 14.49 13.08
CA ARG A 69 -6.66 14.70 11.64
C ARG A 69 -7.54 13.74 10.83
N GLU A 70 -7.62 12.50 11.25
CA GLU A 70 -8.47 11.52 10.60
C GLU A 70 -9.96 11.89 10.64
N VAL A 71 -10.43 12.37 11.80
CA VAL A 71 -11.80 12.91 11.96
C VAL A 71 -12.02 14.14 11.07
N GLU A 72 -11.08 15.07 10.99
CA GLU A 72 -11.14 16.25 10.11
C GLU A 72 -11.28 15.84 8.63
N GLU A 73 -10.47 14.86 8.20
CA GLU A 73 -10.52 14.33 6.84
C GLU A 73 -11.88 13.68 6.53
N MET A 74 -12.40 12.87 7.47
CA MET A 74 -13.70 12.20 7.31
C MET A 74 -14.85 13.21 7.17
N LEU A 75 -14.86 14.24 7.99
CA LEU A 75 -15.89 15.30 7.95
C LEU A 75 -15.78 16.15 6.68
N THR A 76 -14.57 16.53 6.29
CA THR A 76 -14.32 17.27 5.04
C THR A 76 -14.76 16.47 3.82
N GLU A 77 -14.55 15.16 3.84
CA GLU A 77 -15.01 14.28 2.77
C GLU A 77 -16.53 14.18 2.73
N ALA A 78 -17.18 14.04 3.89
CA ALA A 78 -18.64 14.02 3.98
C ALA A 78 -19.26 15.34 3.47
N GLU A 79 -18.68 16.49 3.84
CA GLU A 79 -19.10 17.80 3.37
C GLU A 79 -18.97 17.95 1.84
N ARG A 80 -17.87 17.45 1.26
CA ARG A 80 -17.69 17.43 -0.21
C ARG A 80 -18.75 16.58 -0.91
N GLN A 81 -19.06 15.39 -0.37
CA GLN A 81 -20.09 14.51 -0.92
C GLN A 81 -21.48 15.17 -0.91
N VAL A 82 -21.83 15.86 0.18
CA VAL A 82 -23.11 16.53 0.33
C VAL A 82 -23.20 17.81 -0.53
N SER A 83 -22.09 18.55 -0.65
CA SER A 83 -22.09 19.86 -1.35
C SER A 83 -21.92 19.76 -2.88
N GLY A 84 -21.81 18.55 -3.44
CA GLY A 84 -21.56 18.35 -4.88
C GLY A 84 -20.18 18.81 -5.36
N LYS A 85 -19.31 19.28 -4.43
CA LYS A 85 -17.93 19.71 -4.72
C LYS A 85 -16.96 18.56 -5.04
N ASP A 86 -17.44 17.33 -5.06
CA ASP A 86 -16.69 16.15 -5.46
C ASP A 86 -16.35 16.12 -6.97
N SER A 87 -16.76 17.18 -7.68
CA SER A 87 -16.41 17.42 -9.08
C SER A 87 -15.04 18.08 -9.28
N GLU A 88 -14.38 18.56 -8.22
CA GLU A 88 -13.09 19.24 -8.34
C GLU A 88 -11.92 18.24 -8.27
N LEU A 89 -10.88 18.55 -9.06
CA LEU A 89 -9.62 17.79 -9.09
C LEU A 89 -8.63 18.36 -8.06
N THR A 90 -9.04 18.31 -6.77
CA THR A 90 -8.28 18.84 -5.64
C THR A 90 -8.44 17.97 -4.41
N GLY A 91 -7.48 18.07 -3.46
CA GLY A 91 -7.50 17.40 -2.17
C GLY A 91 -6.65 16.14 -2.14
N ARG A 92 -6.68 15.41 -1.03
CA ARG A 92 -5.82 14.25 -0.77
C ARG A 92 -6.41 12.96 -1.30
N ILE A 93 -5.57 12.07 -1.80
CA ILE A 93 -5.88 10.67 -2.14
C ILE A 93 -4.92 9.75 -1.39
N LYS A 94 -5.46 8.82 -0.60
CA LYS A 94 -4.69 7.75 0.05
C LYS A 94 -4.56 6.57 -0.92
N LEU A 95 -3.36 6.33 -1.42
CA LEU A 95 -3.06 5.25 -2.36
C LEU A 95 -2.23 4.17 -1.67
N SER A 96 -2.71 2.93 -1.67
CA SER A 96 -1.98 1.80 -1.12
C SER A 96 -1.43 0.90 -2.22
N LEU A 97 -0.10 0.73 -2.23
CA LEU A 97 0.63 -0.07 -3.19
C LEU A 97 1.21 -1.34 -2.54
N PRO A 98 1.43 -2.43 -3.30
CA PRO A 98 2.13 -3.60 -2.79
C PRO A 98 3.62 -3.29 -2.62
N ALA A 99 4.29 -3.99 -1.69
CA ALA A 99 5.74 -3.83 -1.44
C ALA A 99 6.64 -4.44 -2.53
N VAL A 100 6.07 -4.88 -3.62
CA VAL A 100 6.81 -5.36 -4.78
C VAL A 100 7.29 -4.17 -5.61
N PRO A 101 8.57 -4.12 -6.03
CA PRO A 101 9.05 -3.06 -6.91
C PRO A 101 8.28 -3.04 -8.23
N VAL A 102 7.37 -2.09 -8.35
CA VAL A 102 6.56 -1.89 -9.56
C VAL A 102 6.88 -0.51 -10.13
N THR A 103 8.02 -0.41 -10.77
CA THR A 103 8.55 0.83 -11.35
C THR A 103 7.51 1.55 -12.19
N HIS A 104 6.76 0.82 -13.01
CA HIS A 104 5.73 1.39 -13.87
C HIS A 104 4.58 2.06 -13.11
N ILE A 105 4.20 1.52 -11.94
CA ILE A 105 3.18 2.16 -11.08
C ILE A 105 3.75 3.46 -10.52
N SER A 106 4.98 3.43 -10.05
CA SER A 106 5.63 4.61 -9.46
C SER A 106 5.79 5.73 -10.48
N GLU A 107 6.19 5.39 -11.72
CA GLU A 107 6.28 6.34 -12.85
C GLU A 107 4.91 6.95 -13.18
N ALA A 108 3.87 6.12 -13.23
CA ALA A 108 2.51 6.61 -13.50
C ALA A 108 1.98 7.50 -12.39
N VAL A 109 2.22 7.13 -11.13
CA VAL A 109 1.82 7.93 -9.96
C VAL A 109 2.54 9.28 -9.98
N ALA A 110 3.83 9.30 -10.30
CA ALA A 110 4.59 10.54 -10.45
C ALA A 110 4.05 11.41 -11.61
N GLY A 111 3.76 10.79 -12.77
CA GLY A 111 3.14 11.48 -13.91
C GLY A 111 1.78 12.08 -13.56
N PHE A 112 0.96 11.36 -12.81
CA PHE A 112 -0.32 11.86 -12.33
C PHE A 112 -0.15 13.07 -11.41
N ALA A 113 0.77 13.01 -10.44
CA ALA A 113 1.02 14.12 -9.52
C ALA A 113 1.47 15.39 -10.24
N ILE A 114 2.29 15.25 -11.30
CA ILE A 114 2.70 16.37 -12.15
C ILE A 114 1.50 16.95 -12.92
N GLN A 115 0.64 16.11 -13.45
CA GLN A 115 -0.54 16.52 -14.23
C GLN A 115 -1.62 17.19 -13.37
N TYR A 116 -1.74 16.79 -12.10
CA TYR A 116 -2.77 17.28 -11.18
C TYR A 116 -2.17 17.87 -9.90
N PRO A 117 -1.48 19.02 -9.95
CA PRO A 117 -0.68 19.56 -8.84
C PRO A 117 -1.51 20.01 -7.63
N ARG A 118 -2.85 20.09 -7.75
CA ARG A 118 -3.75 20.38 -6.61
C ARG A 118 -4.25 19.11 -5.90
N ILE A 119 -3.83 17.91 -6.37
CA ILE A 119 -4.12 16.65 -5.71
C ILE A 119 -2.87 16.23 -4.93
N GLU A 120 -3.04 16.02 -3.64
CA GLU A 120 -2.01 15.44 -2.78
C GLU A 120 -2.12 13.92 -2.76
N LEU A 121 -1.01 13.21 -2.99
CA LEU A 121 -0.97 11.76 -2.91
C LEU A 121 -0.31 11.34 -1.59
N ASP A 122 -1.04 10.58 -0.78
CA ASP A 122 -0.53 9.89 0.39
C ASP A 122 -0.34 8.41 0.03
N ILE A 123 0.91 7.99 -0.13
CA ILE A 123 1.22 6.67 -0.68
C ILE A 123 1.78 5.78 0.43
N THR A 124 1.05 4.71 0.73
CA THR A 124 1.50 3.67 1.64
C THR A 124 1.90 2.42 0.86
N VAL A 125 3.10 1.90 1.16
CA VAL A 125 3.60 0.66 0.56
C VAL A 125 3.54 -0.44 1.61
N SER A 126 2.73 -1.49 1.35
CA SER A 126 2.55 -2.59 2.29
C SER A 126 2.01 -3.83 1.60
N ASP A 127 2.47 -5.02 2.02
CA ASP A 127 1.91 -6.31 1.62
C ASP A 127 0.72 -6.74 2.50
N HIS A 128 0.44 -6.01 3.58
CA HIS A 128 -0.71 -6.27 4.43
C HIS A 128 -2.02 -5.85 3.74
N PRO A 129 -3.11 -6.61 3.95
CA PRO A 129 -4.43 -6.20 3.48
C PRO A 129 -4.81 -4.82 4.05
N VAL A 130 -5.28 -3.95 3.18
CA VAL A 130 -5.82 -2.63 3.53
C VAL A 130 -7.35 -2.72 3.53
N ASP A 131 -7.98 -2.20 4.56
CA ASP A 131 -9.44 -2.16 4.63
C ASP A 131 -9.97 -0.90 3.92
N LEU A 132 -10.32 -1.07 2.64
CA LEU A 132 -10.92 -0.01 1.83
C LEU A 132 -12.33 0.38 2.32
N ALA A 133 -13.04 -0.52 3.01
CA ALA A 133 -14.36 -0.21 3.58
C ALA A 133 -14.23 0.73 4.79
N ARG A 134 -13.14 0.62 5.55
CA ARG A 134 -12.81 1.54 6.64
C ARG A 134 -12.03 2.78 6.20
N ARG A 135 -11.84 2.94 4.88
CA ARG A 135 -11.11 4.08 4.29
C ARG A 135 -9.66 4.23 4.78
N GLU A 136 -9.01 3.11 5.10
CA GLU A 136 -7.56 3.10 5.34
C GLU A 136 -6.79 3.54 4.08
N ALA A 137 -7.35 3.27 2.89
CA ALA A 137 -6.94 3.86 1.63
C ALA A 137 -8.16 4.16 0.75
N ASP A 138 -8.04 5.10 -0.18
CA ASP A 138 -9.07 5.43 -1.18
C ASP A 138 -8.95 4.52 -2.40
N ILE A 139 -7.72 4.27 -2.84
CA ILE A 139 -7.38 3.36 -3.93
C ILE A 139 -6.31 2.38 -3.45
N ALA A 140 -6.44 1.13 -3.85
CA ALA A 140 -5.41 0.12 -3.59
C ALA A 140 -5.06 -0.65 -4.86
N VAL A 141 -3.77 -0.92 -5.06
CA VAL A 141 -3.26 -1.90 -6.02
C VAL A 141 -2.89 -3.15 -5.25
N ARG A 142 -3.51 -4.29 -5.59
CA ARG A 142 -3.30 -5.55 -4.85
C ARG A 142 -3.30 -6.76 -5.75
N GLY A 143 -2.43 -7.72 -5.42
CA GLY A 143 -2.51 -9.07 -5.96
C GLY A 143 -3.66 -9.84 -5.30
N ILE A 144 -4.56 -10.40 -6.11
CA ILE A 144 -5.65 -11.26 -5.63
C ILE A 144 -5.55 -12.61 -6.31
N ALA A 145 -5.49 -13.67 -5.51
CA ALA A 145 -5.42 -15.05 -6.00
C ALA A 145 -6.64 -15.39 -6.86
N LYS A 146 -6.47 -16.25 -7.87
CA LYS A 146 -7.48 -16.55 -8.89
C LYS A 146 -8.83 -17.05 -8.34
N HIS A 147 -8.81 -17.70 -7.17
CA HIS A 147 -10.00 -18.24 -6.48
C HIS A 147 -10.66 -17.25 -5.52
N LYS A 148 -10.06 -16.05 -5.34
CA LYS A 148 -10.60 -14.98 -4.48
C LYS A 148 -11.18 -13.86 -5.33
N ARG A 149 -12.11 -13.13 -4.73
CA ARG A 149 -12.72 -11.92 -5.31
C ARG A 149 -12.65 -10.80 -4.28
N PRO A 150 -12.64 -9.54 -4.73
CA PRO A 150 -12.81 -8.40 -3.83
C PRO A 150 -14.12 -8.52 -3.03
N PRO A 151 -14.21 -7.96 -1.82
CA PRO A 151 -15.44 -7.85 -1.05
C PRO A 151 -16.55 -7.13 -1.85
N LYS A 152 -17.82 -7.37 -1.49
CA LYS A 152 -18.99 -6.89 -2.25
C LYS A 152 -19.02 -5.36 -2.50
N ASP A 153 -18.52 -4.58 -1.53
CA ASP A 153 -18.53 -3.11 -1.61
C ASP A 153 -17.25 -2.52 -2.23
N ILE A 154 -16.30 -3.38 -2.58
CA ILE A 154 -15.06 -2.99 -3.25
C ILE A 154 -15.19 -3.30 -4.74
N VAL A 155 -15.00 -2.28 -5.54
CA VAL A 155 -15.07 -2.36 -7.01
C VAL A 155 -13.69 -2.10 -7.61
N GLY A 156 -13.45 -2.60 -8.80
CA GLY A 156 -12.18 -2.39 -9.47
C GLY A 156 -12.03 -3.16 -10.75
N ILE A 157 -10.84 -3.06 -11.34
CA ILE A 157 -10.46 -3.70 -12.58
C ILE A 157 -9.21 -4.57 -12.37
N LYS A 158 -9.05 -5.56 -13.22
CA LYS A 158 -7.81 -6.34 -13.32
C LYS A 158 -6.82 -5.57 -14.19
N LEU A 159 -5.62 -5.35 -13.67
CA LEU A 159 -4.55 -4.68 -14.41
C LEU A 159 -3.63 -5.67 -15.14
N GLY A 160 -3.41 -6.85 -14.57
CA GLY A 160 -2.53 -7.84 -15.16
C GLY A 160 -2.59 -9.18 -14.46
N ARG A 161 -2.13 -10.22 -15.16
CA ARG A 161 -2.02 -11.58 -14.66
C ARG A 161 -0.75 -11.72 -13.82
N ILE A 162 -0.85 -12.40 -12.68
CA ILE A 162 0.30 -12.77 -11.87
C ILE A 162 0.54 -14.26 -12.02
N SER A 163 1.72 -14.64 -12.53
CA SER A 163 2.23 -16.00 -12.49
C SER A 163 3.34 -16.11 -11.46
N MET A 164 3.38 -17.22 -10.75
CA MET A 164 4.38 -17.54 -9.74
C MET A 164 5.19 -18.75 -10.20
N GLY A 165 6.47 -18.80 -9.81
CA GLY A 165 7.33 -19.94 -10.05
C GLY A 165 8.36 -20.09 -8.96
N TYR A 166 8.95 -21.28 -8.84
CA TYR A 166 10.11 -21.49 -7.98
C TYR A 166 11.37 -21.04 -8.69
N TYR A 167 12.09 -20.12 -8.07
CA TYR A 167 13.32 -19.56 -8.61
C TYR A 167 14.51 -19.89 -7.73
N VAL A 168 15.66 -20.08 -8.40
CA VAL A 168 16.94 -20.40 -7.81
C VAL A 168 18.03 -19.59 -8.49
N HIS A 169 19.10 -19.25 -7.76
CA HIS A 169 20.30 -18.68 -8.38
C HIS A 169 21.01 -19.74 -9.22
N LYS A 170 21.37 -19.43 -10.48
CA LYS A 170 21.99 -20.37 -11.42
C LYS A 170 23.26 -21.06 -10.89
N GLU A 171 24.09 -20.33 -10.13
CA GLU A 171 25.30 -20.90 -9.53
C GLU A 171 24.95 -21.87 -8.38
N LEU A 172 23.96 -21.52 -7.52
CA LEU A 172 23.51 -22.43 -6.47
C LEU A 172 22.98 -23.74 -7.06
N LEU A 173 22.22 -23.66 -8.16
CA LEU A 173 21.76 -24.87 -8.85
C LEU A 173 22.94 -25.70 -9.37
N SER A 174 23.96 -25.07 -9.95
CA SER A 174 25.17 -25.75 -10.42
C SER A 174 25.96 -26.42 -9.29
N GLU A 175 26.09 -25.75 -8.13
CA GLU A 175 26.72 -26.29 -6.92
C GLU A 175 25.94 -27.53 -6.42
N ALA A 176 24.61 -27.42 -6.38
CA ALA A 176 23.74 -28.53 -5.96
C ALA A 176 23.82 -29.75 -6.91
N SER A 177 23.84 -29.52 -8.22
CA SER A 177 23.95 -30.58 -9.21
C SER A 177 25.27 -31.34 -9.10
N ARG A 178 26.34 -30.74 -8.58
CA ARG A 178 27.64 -31.34 -8.30
C ARG A 178 27.71 -31.99 -6.93
N GLY A 179 26.63 -31.95 -6.13
CA GLY A 179 26.60 -32.49 -4.77
C GLY A 179 27.32 -31.64 -3.74
N HIS A 180 27.75 -30.41 -4.07
CA HIS A 180 28.47 -29.53 -3.17
C HIS A 180 27.56 -28.81 -2.16
N ARG A 181 26.25 -28.71 -2.46
CA ARG A 181 25.29 -28.00 -1.61
C ARG A 181 23.87 -28.55 -1.81
N GLU A 182 23.12 -28.64 -0.71
CA GLU A 182 21.69 -29.03 -0.75
C GLU A 182 20.83 -27.82 -1.11
N LEU A 183 19.84 -28.03 -1.97
CA LEU A 183 18.80 -27.04 -2.24
C LEU A 183 17.77 -27.04 -1.12
N THR A 184 17.58 -25.90 -0.50
CA THR A 184 16.57 -25.70 0.55
C THR A 184 15.54 -24.66 0.12
N CYS A 185 14.32 -24.77 0.62
CA CYS A 185 13.25 -23.82 0.33
C CYS A 185 13.20 -22.68 1.36
N ILE A 186 13.01 -21.47 0.85
CA ILE A 186 12.68 -20.28 1.63
C ILE A 186 11.17 -20.07 1.52
N ARG A 187 10.44 -20.30 2.60
CA ARG A 187 8.99 -20.12 2.66
C ARG A 187 8.60 -18.73 3.16
N ALA A 188 7.37 -18.29 2.86
CA ALA A 188 6.76 -17.15 3.54
C ALA A 188 6.36 -17.55 4.96
N SER A 189 6.51 -16.66 5.94
CA SER A 189 5.94 -16.82 7.26
C SER A 189 4.43 -16.54 7.21
N GLY A 190 3.62 -17.41 7.83
CA GLY A 190 2.18 -17.25 7.94
C GLY A 190 1.35 -17.78 6.77
N ARG A 191 0.01 -17.56 6.86
CA ARG A 191 -0.99 -17.98 5.86
C ARG A 191 -0.97 -17.19 4.55
N ALA A 192 -0.02 -16.30 4.35
CA ALA A 192 -0.13 -15.19 3.41
C ALA A 192 -0.02 -15.58 1.92
N LEU A 193 0.59 -16.69 1.57
CA LEU A 193 0.68 -17.10 0.17
C LEU A 193 0.17 -18.55 0.02
N SER A 194 -1.11 -18.68 -0.29
CA SER A 194 -1.52 -19.85 -1.05
C SER A 194 -0.71 -19.83 -2.34
N LEU A 195 0.14 -20.82 -2.54
CA LEU A 195 1.00 -20.92 -3.75
C LEU A 195 0.20 -21.20 -5.02
N GLY A 196 -1.15 -21.26 -4.91
CA GLY A 196 -2.04 -21.57 -6.03
C GLY A 196 -1.83 -23.00 -6.51
N ASP A 197 -1.50 -23.15 -7.79
CA ASP A 197 -1.26 -24.45 -8.43
C ASP A 197 0.23 -24.87 -8.41
N LEU A 198 1.10 -24.11 -7.73
CA LEU A 198 2.47 -24.56 -7.55
C LEU A 198 2.51 -25.77 -6.61
N PRO A 199 3.34 -26.77 -6.91
CA PRO A 199 3.50 -27.93 -6.04
C PRO A 199 4.06 -27.52 -4.68
N ASP A 200 3.74 -28.29 -3.64
CA ASP A 200 4.35 -28.08 -2.33
C ASP A 200 5.86 -28.33 -2.40
N PRO A 201 6.72 -27.47 -1.82
CA PRO A 201 8.17 -27.65 -1.84
C PRO A 201 8.65 -29.02 -1.36
N ASP A 202 7.96 -29.59 -0.36
CA ASP A 202 8.33 -30.90 0.17
C ASP A 202 8.11 -32.01 -0.86
N SER A 203 7.09 -31.87 -1.74
CA SER A 203 6.88 -32.81 -2.87
C SER A 203 7.97 -32.72 -3.95
N LEU A 204 8.71 -31.63 -3.97
CA LEU A 204 9.87 -31.40 -4.85
C LEU A 204 11.19 -31.82 -4.19
N GLY A 205 11.16 -32.40 -3.00
CA GLY A 205 12.35 -32.73 -2.21
C GLY A 205 13.06 -31.51 -1.61
N LEU A 206 12.44 -30.34 -1.60
CA LEU A 206 13.00 -29.10 -1.09
C LEU A 206 12.62 -28.92 0.39
N LYS A 207 13.52 -29.27 1.29
CA LYS A 207 13.30 -29.05 2.72
C LYS A 207 13.20 -27.56 3.05
N SER A 208 12.17 -27.18 3.79
CA SER A 208 12.03 -25.82 4.30
C SER A 208 13.10 -25.54 5.38
N ARG A 209 13.92 -24.51 5.17
CA ARG A 209 14.98 -24.13 6.12
C ARG A 209 14.81 -22.72 6.67
N HIS A 210 14.30 -21.82 5.85
CA HIS A 210 14.16 -20.39 6.22
C HIS A 210 12.72 -19.92 6.01
N LEU A 211 12.27 -19.05 6.91
CA LEU A 211 11.00 -18.34 6.81
C LEU A 211 11.32 -16.86 6.64
N ILE A 212 10.97 -16.31 5.47
CA ILE A 212 11.20 -14.90 5.16
C ILE A 212 9.88 -14.31 4.66
N ASP A 213 9.38 -13.34 5.41
CA ASP A 213 8.16 -12.62 5.04
C ASP A 213 8.45 -11.54 4.00
N GLY A 214 7.42 -11.22 3.18
CA GLY A 214 7.56 -10.30 2.07
C GLY A 214 8.25 -10.88 0.83
N ILE A 215 7.82 -10.41 -0.33
CA ILE A 215 8.35 -10.89 -1.63
C ILE A 215 9.74 -10.34 -1.88
N THR A 216 9.96 -9.04 -1.61
CA THR A 216 11.25 -8.38 -1.84
C THR A 216 12.39 -9.00 -1.05
N PRO A 217 12.32 -9.19 0.30
CA PRO A 217 13.40 -9.82 1.05
C PRO A 217 13.62 -11.29 0.64
N ARG A 218 12.58 -12.02 0.23
CA ARG A 218 12.76 -13.39 -0.31
C ARG A 218 13.51 -13.37 -1.65
N THR A 219 13.19 -12.41 -2.52
CA THR A 219 13.92 -12.26 -3.78
C THR A 219 15.40 -12.00 -3.53
N VAL A 220 15.73 -11.07 -2.63
CA VAL A 220 17.11 -10.79 -2.23
C VAL A 220 17.79 -12.04 -1.64
N ALA A 221 17.11 -12.83 -0.83
CA ALA A 221 17.68 -14.06 -0.29
C ALA A 221 18.03 -15.08 -1.39
N VAL A 222 17.18 -15.18 -2.44
CA VAL A 222 17.46 -16.06 -3.58
C VAL A 222 18.62 -15.54 -4.43
N THR A 223 18.71 -14.24 -4.69
CA THR A 223 19.86 -13.64 -5.41
C THR A 223 21.18 -13.84 -4.67
N HIS A 224 21.13 -13.95 -3.34
CA HIS A 224 22.28 -14.24 -2.49
C HIS A 224 22.50 -15.76 -2.24
N LYS A 225 21.90 -16.62 -3.05
CA LYS A 225 22.09 -18.08 -3.02
C LYS A 225 21.68 -18.74 -1.69
N LEU A 226 20.74 -18.15 -0.95
CA LEU A 226 20.27 -18.73 0.32
C LEU A 226 19.47 -20.02 0.08
N GLY A 227 18.74 -20.09 -1.04
CA GLY A 227 17.90 -21.24 -1.40
C GLY A 227 16.97 -20.96 -2.56
N VAL A 228 15.92 -21.76 -2.66
CA VAL A 228 14.84 -21.68 -3.64
C VAL A 228 13.64 -20.99 -3.03
N ALA A 229 12.95 -20.12 -3.75
CA ALA A 229 11.69 -19.52 -3.29
C ALA A 229 10.65 -19.38 -4.41
N ALA A 230 9.37 -19.42 -4.03
CA ALA A 230 8.29 -19.03 -4.92
C ALA A 230 8.27 -17.50 -5.05
N LEU A 231 8.45 -17.00 -6.27
CA LEU A 231 8.49 -15.58 -6.61
C LEU A 231 7.54 -15.29 -7.77
N PRO A 232 7.00 -14.05 -7.85
CA PRO A 232 6.33 -13.59 -9.06
C PRO A 232 7.30 -13.60 -10.24
N CYS A 233 6.88 -14.19 -11.35
CA CYS A 233 7.74 -14.36 -12.51
C CYS A 233 8.23 -13.03 -13.08
N PHE A 234 7.38 -11.99 -13.06
CA PHE A 234 7.77 -10.64 -13.52
C PHE A 234 8.88 -10.01 -12.66
N LEU A 235 8.91 -10.32 -11.36
CA LEU A 235 9.95 -9.83 -10.47
C LEU A 235 11.25 -10.59 -10.67
N ALA A 236 11.19 -11.92 -10.75
CA ALA A 236 12.37 -12.76 -10.96
C ALA A 236 13.08 -12.45 -12.29
N LYS A 237 12.34 -12.04 -13.33
CA LYS A 237 12.91 -11.62 -14.63
C LYS A 237 13.81 -10.37 -14.53
N GLN A 238 13.69 -9.57 -13.48
CA GLN A 238 14.54 -8.40 -13.27
C GLN A 238 15.97 -8.80 -12.81
N TYR A 239 16.17 -10.06 -12.45
CA TYR A 239 17.43 -10.63 -11.94
C TYR A 239 17.94 -11.72 -12.89
N PRO A 240 18.88 -11.41 -13.80
CA PRO A 240 19.37 -12.35 -14.81
C PRO A 240 20.06 -13.60 -14.24
N GLU A 241 20.48 -13.53 -12.98
CA GLU A 241 21.05 -14.67 -12.24
C GLU A 241 20.02 -15.66 -11.73
N LEU A 242 18.72 -15.27 -11.67
CA LEU A 242 17.63 -16.15 -11.24
C LEU A 242 17.05 -16.92 -12.42
N ILE A 243 16.91 -18.21 -12.24
CA ILE A 243 16.28 -19.11 -13.21
C ILE A 243 15.13 -19.84 -12.56
N LEU A 244 14.14 -20.18 -13.35
CA LEU A 244 13.06 -21.07 -12.92
C LEU A 244 13.66 -22.43 -12.56
N LEU A 245 13.23 -23.03 -11.45
CA LEU A 245 13.70 -24.33 -11.01
C LEU A 245 13.38 -25.38 -12.10
N PRO A 246 14.38 -26.09 -12.64
CA PRO A 246 14.17 -27.10 -13.70
C PRO A 246 13.15 -28.15 -13.27
N GLY A 247 12.30 -28.55 -14.20
CA GLY A 247 11.25 -29.55 -13.96
C GLY A 247 10.00 -29.02 -13.24
N VAL A 248 9.98 -27.73 -12.88
CA VAL A 248 8.81 -27.10 -12.24
C VAL A 248 8.30 -25.97 -13.11
N LEU A 249 7.03 -26.06 -13.53
CA LEU A 249 6.39 -25.03 -14.34
C LEU A 249 5.90 -23.87 -13.46
N SER A 250 5.89 -22.68 -14.03
CA SER A 250 5.21 -21.53 -13.41
C SER A 250 3.69 -21.73 -13.46
N ALA A 251 3.00 -21.23 -12.46
CA ALA A 251 1.55 -21.37 -12.34
C ALA A 251 0.86 -20.01 -12.26
N HIS A 252 -0.34 -19.91 -12.84
CA HIS A 252 -1.19 -18.75 -12.72
C HIS A 252 -1.71 -18.64 -11.27
N TRP A 253 -1.21 -17.64 -10.57
CA TRP A 253 -1.62 -17.40 -9.18
C TRP A 253 -2.87 -16.53 -9.07
N GLY A 254 -3.00 -15.48 -9.88
CA GLY A 254 -4.08 -14.52 -9.79
C GLY A 254 -3.87 -13.30 -10.66
N HIS A 255 -4.45 -12.19 -10.22
CA HIS A 255 -4.35 -10.92 -10.96
C HIS A 255 -3.98 -9.77 -10.03
N THR A 256 -3.26 -8.80 -10.56
CA THR A 256 -3.19 -7.47 -9.96
C THR A 256 -4.50 -6.74 -10.22
N TRP A 257 -5.05 -6.17 -9.18
CA TRP A 257 -6.28 -5.39 -9.22
C TRP A 257 -6.01 -3.95 -8.81
N LEU A 258 -6.70 -3.04 -9.45
CA LEU A 258 -6.89 -1.67 -9.02
C LEU A 258 -8.26 -1.57 -8.39
N LEU A 259 -8.32 -1.17 -7.11
CA LEU A 259 -9.50 -1.29 -6.26
C LEU A 259 -9.84 0.03 -5.59
N HIS A 260 -11.13 0.30 -5.39
CA HIS A 260 -11.62 1.37 -4.51
C HIS A 260 -12.99 0.98 -3.90
N HIS A 261 -13.42 1.68 -2.87
CA HIS A 261 -14.78 1.49 -2.34
C HIS A 261 -15.82 2.09 -3.31
N LYS A 262 -16.97 1.43 -3.47
CA LYS A 262 -18.01 1.85 -4.42
C LYS A 262 -18.50 3.29 -4.22
N ASP A 263 -18.54 3.78 -2.97
CA ASP A 263 -19.00 5.14 -2.63
C ASP A 263 -18.06 6.23 -3.16
N LEU A 264 -16.79 5.92 -3.42
CA LEU A 264 -15.83 6.85 -4.00
C LEU A 264 -15.95 7.00 -5.52
N ARG A 265 -16.88 6.26 -6.14
CA ARG A 265 -17.09 6.27 -7.59
C ARG A 265 -17.50 7.66 -8.14
N GLN A 266 -18.11 8.49 -7.31
CA GLN A 266 -18.54 9.85 -7.67
C GLN A 266 -17.39 10.88 -7.59
N SER A 267 -16.34 10.61 -6.81
CA SER A 267 -15.24 11.55 -6.61
C SER A 267 -14.40 11.75 -7.87
N ALA A 268 -14.31 13.01 -8.34
CA ALA A 268 -13.60 13.35 -9.58
C ALA A 268 -12.10 13.03 -9.47
N ARG A 269 -11.47 13.34 -8.30
CA ARG A 269 -10.05 13.06 -8.09
C ARG A 269 -9.77 11.57 -8.09
N ILE A 270 -10.63 10.76 -7.44
CA ILE A 270 -10.51 9.30 -7.40
C ILE A 270 -10.67 8.71 -8.80
N ARG A 271 -11.70 9.15 -9.55
CA ARG A 271 -11.90 8.73 -10.95
C ARG A 271 -10.71 9.09 -11.83
N ALA A 272 -10.13 10.30 -11.65
CA ALA A 272 -8.99 10.74 -12.43
C ALA A 272 -7.77 9.83 -12.20
N LEU A 273 -7.40 9.57 -10.92
CA LEU A 273 -6.28 8.67 -10.62
C LEU A 273 -6.59 7.23 -11.04
N PHE A 274 -7.81 6.75 -10.81
CA PHE A 274 -8.22 5.41 -11.21
C PHE A 274 -8.11 5.23 -12.73
N LYS A 275 -8.63 6.18 -13.53
CA LYS A 275 -8.52 6.17 -14.99
C LYS A 275 -7.06 6.24 -15.45
N HIS A 276 -6.26 7.09 -14.82
CA HIS A 276 -4.84 7.22 -15.14
C HIS A 276 -4.07 5.91 -14.89
N LEU A 277 -4.29 5.28 -13.75
CA LEU A 277 -3.68 3.98 -13.44
C LEU A 277 -4.26 2.85 -14.32
N ALA A 278 -5.54 2.89 -14.65
CA ALA A 278 -6.17 1.92 -15.54
C ALA A 278 -5.59 1.96 -16.96
N SER A 279 -5.20 3.15 -17.46
CA SER A 279 -4.59 3.29 -18.80
C SER A 279 -3.23 2.60 -18.94
N LEU A 280 -2.65 2.16 -17.82
CA LEU A 280 -1.44 1.34 -17.84
C LEU A 280 -1.72 -0.12 -18.21
N GLU A 281 -2.98 -0.56 -18.26
CA GLU A 281 -3.35 -1.94 -18.60
C GLU A 281 -2.71 -2.37 -19.93
N GLU A 282 -2.63 -1.48 -20.91
CA GLU A 282 -1.97 -1.74 -22.20
C GLU A 282 -0.45 -1.94 -22.07
N LYS A 283 0.19 -1.35 -21.04
CA LYS A 283 1.63 -1.47 -20.77
C LYS A 283 1.98 -2.63 -19.82
N TRP A 284 0.97 -3.15 -19.10
CA TRP A 284 1.15 -4.18 -18.08
C TRP A 284 1.29 -5.61 -18.63
N PRO A 285 0.68 -6.01 -19.76
CA PRO A 285 0.80 -7.38 -20.27
C PRO A 285 2.23 -7.80 -20.56
N SER A 286 3.06 -6.92 -21.12
CA SER A 286 4.44 -7.24 -21.48
C SER A 286 5.38 -7.36 -20.29
N ALA A 287 5.10 -6.64 -19.19
CA ALA A 287 5.90 -6.69 -17.98
C ALA A 287 5.52 -7.86 -17.05
N TRP A 288 4.26 -8.33 -17.13
CA TRP A 288 3.68 -9.31 -16.20
C TRP A 288 3.34 -10.66 -16.88
N ASP A 289 3.28 -10.69 -18.21
CA ASP A 289 2.94 -11.91 -18.96
C ASP A 289 4.17 -12.79 -19.11
N THR A 290 4.13 -13.95 -18.48
CA THR A 290 5.17 -14.98 -18.52
C THR A 290 4.79 -16.16 -19.43
N SER A 291 3.69 -16.06 -20.16
CA SER A 291 3.23 -17.12 -21.08
C SER A 291 4.26 -17.47 -22.18
N LEU A 292 5.26 -16.62 -22.39
CA LEU A 292 6.35 -16.87 -23.34
C LEU A 292 7.41 -17.88 -22.84
N GLN A 293 7.49 -18.17 -21.54
CA GLN A 293 8.44 -19.20 -21.03
C GLN A 293 7.89 -20.62 -21.10
N GLU A 294 6.58 -20.80 -21.21
CA GLU A 294 5.98 -22.13 -21.43
C GLU A 294 6.35 -22.73 -22.80
N LYS A 295 6.71 -21.89 -23.79
CA LYS A 295 7.05 -22.33 -25.14
C LYS A 295 8.54 -22.56 -25.42
N THR A 296 9.44 -21.99 -24.61
CA THR A 296 10.90 -22.05 -24.89
C THR A 296 11.60 -23.21 -24.18
N GLN A 297 10.95 -23.90 -23.24
CA GLN A 297 11.50 -25.08 -22.58
C GLN A 297 10.97 -26.42 -23.13
N ALA A 298 10.09 -26.36 -24.13
CA ALA A 298 9.55 -27.54 -24.81
C ALA A 298 10.20 -27.81 -26.20
N ALA A 299 11.33 -27.14 -26.50
CA ALA A 299 12.11 -27.40 -27.73
C ALA A 299 13.49 -27.96 -27.41
#